data_2d32403baa1c320ab2499e407f00e4c2
#
_entry.id   2d32403baa1c320ab2499e407f00e4c2
#
_cell.length_a   1.000
_cell.length_b   1.000
_cell.length_c   1.000
_cell.angle_alpha   90.00
_cell.angle_beta   90.00
_cell.angle_gamma   90.00
#
_symmetry.space_group_name_H-M   'P 1'
#
loop_
_entity.id
_entity.type
_entity.pdbx_description
1 polymer ?
#
loop_
_entity_poly.entity_id
_entity_poly.type
_entity_poly.pdbx_seq_one_letter_code
_entity_poly.pdbx_strand_id
1 'polypeptide(L)'
;MARRSADDDLLMEEELTAAFLGDDDFASADDNAGQQQQPSGDDWDDDGAEALPGQLALDVYETKEKLIVKARTAGVNKNDLDVSIADNQLSIRGTLSAGYEEDIENYHLQECYWGEFSRTIALPVPVKEDEIEAVLKDGVLTIGFTKLKQDSVKKIQIL
;
A
#
# COMPACT_ATOMS: atom_id res chain seq x y z
N MET A 1 -44.23 -41.29 -0.10
CA MET A 1 -44.00 -40.08 0.72
C MET A 1 -43.16 -40.49 1.94
N ALA A 2 -41.88 -40.27 1.87
CA ALA A 2 -40.96 -40.51 2.99
C ALA A 2 -40.31 -39.17 3.36
N ARG A 3 -40.63 -38.74 4.57
CA ARG A 3 -40.00 -37.55 5.20
C ARG A 3 -38.59 -37.96 5.62
N ARG A 4 -37.56 -37.30 5.07
CA ARG A 4 -36.21 -37.36 5.58
C ARG A 4 -36.09 -36.43 6.80
N SER A 5 -35.61 -37.00 7.88
CA SER A 5 -35.40 -36.40 9.17
C SER A 5 -34.15 -35.49 9.09
N ALA A 6 -34.26 -34.30 9.70
CA ALA A 6 -33.25 -33.24 9.71
C ALA A 6 -32.23 -33.40 10.87
N ASP A 7 -32.01 -34.64 11.34
CA ASP A 7 -31.20 -34.91 12.53
C ASP A 7 -29.78 -35.48 12.24
N ASP A 8 -29.40 -35.57 10.94
CA ASP A 8 -28.13 -36.19 10.56
C ASP A 8 -26.98 -35.19 10.32
N ASP A 9 -27.26 -33.87 10.34
CA ASP A 9 -26.24 -32.83 10.08
C ASP A 9 -25.56 -32.25 11.35
N LEU A 10 -26.00 -32.67 12.55
CA LEU A 10 -25.45 -32.11 13.79
C LEU A 10 -24.34 -32.95 14.44
N LEU A 11 -23.98 -34.10 13.86
CA LEU A 11 -22.97 -34.99 14.42
C LEU A 11 -21.57 -34.85 13.81
N MET A 12 -21.39 -33.96 12.83
CA MET A 12 -20.08 -33.79 12.19
C MET A 12 -19.27 -32.58 12.69
N GLU A 13 -19.81 -31.74 13.54
CA GLU A 13 -19.10 -30.56 14.06
C GLU A 13 -18.41 -30.78 15.41
N GLU A 14 -18.70 -31.85 16.13
CA GLU A 14 -18.06 -32.11 17.44
C GLU A 14 -16.75 -32.89 17.38
N GLU A 15 -16.42 -33.51 16.26
CA GLU A 15 -15.19 -34.32 16.18
C GLU A 15 -13.90 -33.54 15.83
N LEU A 16 -14.03 -32.29 15.40
CA LEU A 16 -12.86 -31.50 14.99
C LEU A 16 -12.26 -30.63 16.10
N THR A 17 -12.90 -30.52 17.25
CA THR A 17 -12.37 -29.72 18.38
C THR A 17 -11.56 -30.51 19.39
N ALA A 18 -11.60 -31.85 19.35
CA ALA A 18 -10.90 -32.70 20.31
C ALA A 18 -9.44 -33.02 19.94
N ALA A 19 -8.99 -32.67 18.73
CA ALA A 19 -7.65 -33.01 18.27
C ALA A 19 -6.59 -31.90 18.51
N PHE A 20 -6.98 -30.77 19.12
CA PHE A 20 -6.05 -29.65 19.33
C PHE A 20 -5.61 -29.41 20.78
N LEU A 21 -6.08 -30.22 21.73
CA LEU A 21 -5.60 -30.19 23.11
C LEU A 21 -4.76 -31.42 23.38
N GLY A 22 -3.56 -31.43 22.83
CA GLY A 22 -2.53 -32.40 23.19
C GLY A 22 -2.01 -32.11 24.60
N ASP A 23 -2.19 -33.12 25.49
CA ASP A 23 -1.51 -33.28 26.75
C ASP A 23 0.01 -33.11 26.57
N ASP A 24 0.60 -32.15 27.24
CA ASP A 24 2.00 -32.15 27.56
C ASP A 24 2.18 -32.02 29.08
N ASP A 25 2.13 -33.20 29.73
CA ASP A 25 2.79 -33.44 31.00
C ASP A 25 4.29 -33.09 30.89
N PHE A 26 4.74 -32.04 31.54
CA PHE A 26 6.14 -31.90 31.89
C PHE A 26 6.29 -31.61 33.36
N ALA A 27 6.63 -32.68 34.07
CA ALA A 27 6.95 -32.68 35.46
C ALA A 27 8.39 -32.23 35.73
N SER A 28 8.48 -31.29 36.67
CA SER A 28 9.48 -31.09 37.76
C SER A 28 10.96 -31.43 37.55
N ALA A 29 11.78 -30.49 37.82
CA ALA A 29 12.87 -30.30 38.78
C ALA A 29 13.98 -29.47 38.12
N ASP A 30 14.43 -28.39 38.66
CA ASP A 30 15.39 -28.26 39.74
C ASP A 30 15.71 -26.74 39.94
N ASP A 31 15.91 -26.43 41.19
CA ASP A 31 16.41 -25.16 41.70
C ASP A 31 17.68 -24.67 41.00
N ASN A 32 17.68 -23.46 40.45
CA ASN A 32 18.84 -22.59 40.49
C ASN A 32 18.44 -21.13 40.48
N ALA A 33 18.67 -20.46 41.60
CA ALA A 33 18.55 -19.03 41.77
C ALA A 33 19.55 -18.31 40.88
N GLY A 34 19.07 -17.77 39.79
CA GLY A 34 19.76 -16.82 38.92
C GLY A 34 18.89 -15.60 38.75
N GLN A 35 19.25 -14.51 39.40
CA GLN A 35 18.68 -13.18 39.21
C GLN A 35 18.78 -12.80 37.71
N GLN A 36 17.70 -12.91 36.98
CA GLN A 36 17.59 -12.27 35.70
C GLN A 36 17.00 -10.87 35.93
N GLN A 37 17.90 -9.92 35.88
CA GLN A 37 17.57 -8.51 35.67
C GLN A 37 16.65 -8.42 34.48
N GLN A 38 15.43 -7.96 34.72
CA GLN A 38 14.59 -7.40 33.69
C GLN A 38 15.33 -6.21 33.08
N PRO A 39 15.55 -6.17 31.76
CA PRO A 39 15.91 -4.92 31.14
C PRO A 39 14.65 -4.03 31.14
N SER A 40 14.58 -3.12 32.10
CA SER A 40 13.78 -1.92 32.02
C SER A 40 14.50 -1.03 30.98
N GLY A 41 14.07 -1.14 29.75
CA GLY A 41 14.60 -0.40 28.62
C GLY A 41 13.44 0.22 27.87
N ASP A 42 12.83 1.25 28.46
CA ASP A 42 12.14 2.30 27.72
C ASP A 42 13.22 3.26 27.17
N ASP A 43 14.12 2.73 26.38
CA ASP A 43 14.99 3.50 25.49
C ASP A 43 14.62 3.13 24.05
N TRP A 44 13.44 3.54 23.63
CA TRP A 44 13.19 3.83 22.23
C TRP A 44 13.83 5.20 21.98
N ASP A 45 15.16 5.22 21.90
CA ASP A 45 15.85 6.30 21.23
C ASP A 45 15.23 6.44 19.84
N ASP A 46 14.36 7.42 19.73
CA ASP A 46 13.88 7.99 18.48
C ASP A 46 15.10 8.66 17.82
N ASP A 47 16.03 7.82 17.40
CA ASP A 47 17.15 8.20 16.54
C ASP A 47 16.56 8.64 15.20
N GLY A 48 15.97 9.86 15.16
CA GLY A 48 15.80 10.69 13.96
C GLY A 48 15.65 9.94 12.61
N ALA A 49 15.12 8.73 12.63
CA ALA A 49 14.78 8.01 11.43
C ALA A 49 13.71 8.83 10.72
N GLU A 50 14.12 9.62 9.74
CA GLU A 50 13.19 10.33 8.86
C GLU A 50 12.15 9.30 8.42
N ALA A 51 10.91 9.49 8.86
CA ALA A 51 9.82 8.59 8.53
C ALA A 51 9.76 8.48 7.00
N LEU A 52 9.94 7.27 6.49
CA LEU A 52 9.87 7.04 5.05
C LEU A 52 8.50 7.51 4.55
N PRO A 53 8.45 8.27 3.44
CA PRO A 53 7.20 8.74 2.90
C PRO A 53 6.28 7.56 2.56
N GLY A 54 4.99 7.73 2.79
CA GLY A 54 3.98 6.75 2.42
C GLY A 54 4.04 6.43 0.93
N GLN A 55 3.77 5.18 0.57
CA GLN A 55 3.77 4.76 -0.82
C GLN A 55 2.42 5.04 -1.50
N LEU A 56 2.41 5.88 -2.54
CA LEU A 56 1.23 6.14 -3.34
C LEU A 56 0.94 4.96 -4.28
N ALA A 57 -0.29 4.44 -4.24
CA ALA A 57 -0.75 3.43 -5.17
C ALA A 57 -1.15 4.06 -6.52
N LEU A 58 -0.71 3.45 -7.61
CA LEU A 58 -0.95 3.90 -8.98
C LEU A 58 -1.58 2.80 -9.82
N ASP A 59 -2.50 3.20 -10.69
CA ASP A 59 -2.96 2.40 -11.82
C ASP A 59 -2.35 2.96 -13.11
N VAL A 60 -1.69 2.10 -13.87
CA VAL A 60 -1.08 2.47 -15.15
C VAL A 60 -1.68 1.62 -16.25
N TYR A 61 -2.23 2.27 -17.27
CA TYR A 61 -2.79 1.59 -18.43
C TYR A 61 -2.60 2.42 -19.70
N GLU A 62 -2.67 1.76 -20.82
CA GLU A 62 -2.50 2.42 -22.10
C GLU A 62 -3.74 2.30 -22.99
N THR A 63 -3.94 3.33 -23.79
CA THR A 63 -4.86 3.37 -24.91
C THR A 63 -4.08 3.24 -26.21
N LYS A 64 -4.74 3.33 -27.35
CA LYS A 64 -4.05 3.33 -28.66
C LYS A 64 -3.01 4.44 -28.79
N GLU A 65 -3.29 5.62 -28.22
CA GLU A 65 -2.49 6.83 -28.41
C GLU A 65 -1.82 7.35 -27.14
N LYS A 66 -2.40 7.05 -25.97
CA LYS A 66 -1.96 7.60 -24.68
C LYS A 66 -1.61 6.51 -23.68
N LEU A 67 -0.62 6.80 -22.85
CA LEU A 67 -0.39 6.12 -21.58
C LEU A 67 -1.08 6.94 -20.49
N ILE A 68 -1.83 6.29 -19.62
CA ILE A 68 -2.59 6.95 -18.54
C ILE A 68 -2.11 6.42 -17.20
N VAL A 69 -1.82 7.33 -16.30
CA VAL A 69 -1.52 7.03 -14.89
C VAL A 69 -2.62 7.64 -14.03
N LYS A 70 -3.19 6.84 -13.13
CA LYS A 70 -4.17 7.30 -12.15
C LYS A 70 -3.69 7.02 -10.74
N ALA A 71 -3.90 8.00 -9.86
CA ALA A 71 -3.62 7.89 -8.44
C ALA A 71 -4.79 8.44 -7.63
N ARG A 72 -5.09 7.80 -6.50
CA ARG A 72 -6.05 8.35 -5.54
C ARG A 72 -5.29 9.20 -4.52
N THR A 73 -5.51 10.51 -4.60
CA THR A 73 -4.88 11.54 -3.76
C THR A 73 -5.94 12.32 -2.99
N ALA A 74 -6.98 11.61 -2.51
CA ALA A 74 -8.06 12.23 -1.77
C ALA A 74 -7.51 12.97 -0.53
N GLY A 75 -7.97 14.21 -0.32
CA GLY A 75 -7.50 15.05 0.77
C GLY A 75 -6.25 15.88 0.46
N VAL A 76 -5.61 15.69 -0.70
CA VAL A 76 -4.44 16.48 -1.10
C VAL A 76 -4.88 17.72 -1.87
N ASN A 77 -4.33 18.87 -1.50
CA ASN A 77 -4.52 20.08 -2.29
C ASN A 77 -3.62 20.06 -3.51
N LYS A 78 -4.07 20.70 -4.59
CA LYS A 78 -3.30 20.83 -5.83
C LYS A 78 -1.90 21.44 -5.62
N ASN A 79 -1.78 22.36 -4.64
CA ASN A 79 -0.52 23.05 -4.36
C ASN A 79 0.47 22.18 -3.54
N ASP A 80 -0.03 21.12 -2.91
CA ASP A 80 0.74 20.18 -2.09
C ASP A 80 1.11 18.92 -2.88
N LEU A 81 0.92 18.97 -4.20
CA LEU A 81 1.20 17.86 -5.11
C LEU A 81 2.25 18.29 -6.15
N ASP A 82 3.35 17.54 -6.20
CA ASP A 82 4.42 17.70 -7.18
C ASP A 82 4.47 16.48 -8.11
N VAL A 83 4.49 16.75 -9.41
CA VAL A 83 4.54 15.72 -10.45
C VAL A 83 5.64 16.07 -11.43
N SER A 84 6.62 15.21 -11.56
CA SER A 84 7.77 15.40 -12.44
C SER A 84 8.04 14.16 -13.28
N ILE A 85 8.62 14.39 -14.47
CA ILE A 85 9.09 13.34 -15.36
C ILE A 85 10.53 13.65 -15.76
N ALA A 86 11.40 12.64 -15.72
CA ALA A 86 12.75 12.69 -16.22
C ALA A 86 13.19 11.29 -16.66
N ASP A 87 13.87 11.15 -17.77
CA ASP A 87 14.41 9.89 -18.27
C ASP A 87 13.38 8.74 -18.33
N ASN A 88 12.17 9.05 -18.78
CA ASN A 88 11.04 8.12 -18.82
C ASN A 88 10.62 7.57 -17.45
N GLN A 89 10.96 8.29 -16.37
CA GLN A 89 10.52 8.01 -15.00
C GLN A 89 9.55 9.09 -14.54
N LEU A 90 8.40 8.66 -14.06
CA LEU A 90 7.40 9.53 -13.44
C LEU A 90 7.60 9.52 -11.93
N SER A 91 7.76 10.69 -11.33
CA SER A 91 7.79 10.88 -9.87
C SER A 91 6.60 11.73 -9.43
N ILE A 92 5.87 11.24 -8.44
CA ILE A 92 4.74 11.92 -7.82
C ILE A 92 5.04 12.03 -6.34
N ARG A 93 4.96 13.24 -5.79
CA ARG A 93 5.14 13.53 -4.37
C ARG A 93 4.02 14.41 -3.89
N GLY A 94 3.67 14.29 -2.64
CA GLY A 94 2.68 15.15 -2.02
C GLY A 94 2.61 14.96 -0.53
N THR A 95 1.80 15.81 0.12
CA THR A 95 1.59 15.79 1.57
C THR A 95 0.10 15.72 1.87
N LEU A 96 -0.28 14.75 2.70
CA LEU A 96 -1.60 14.66 3.30
C LEU A 96 -1.57 15.39 4.64
N SER A 97 -2.28 16.50 4.75
CA SER A 97 -2.41 17.24 5.99
C SER A 97 -3.72 16.87 6.68
N ALA A 98 -3.65 16.56 7.97
CA ALA A 98 -4.83 16.37 8.81
C ALA A 98 -5.61 17.66 9.03
N GLY A 99 -5.02 18.82 8.69
CA GLY A 99 -5.53 20.11 9.09
C GLY A 99 -5.04 20.46 10.51
N TYR A 100 -5.35 21.67 10.93
CA TYR A 100 -5.09 22.11 12.30
C TYR A 100 -6.41 22.06 13.06
N GLU A 101 -6.47 21.19 14.06
CA GLU A 101 -7.58 21.10 14.99
C GLU A 101 -7.08 21.55 16.36
N GLU A 102 -7.66 22.65 16.85
CA GLU A 102 -7.39 23.15 18.20
C GLU A 102 -8.20 22.31 19.20
N ASP A 103 -7.65 22.08 20.38
CA ASP A 103 -8.33 21.51 21.57
C ASP A 103 -8.70 20.01 21.45
N ILE A 104 -7.88 19.18 20.81
CA ILE A 104 -8.05 17.72 20.87
C ILE A 104 -7.66 17.25 22.27
N GLU A 105 -8.65 16.77 23.06
CA GLU A 105 -8.38 16.20 24.37
C GLU A 105 -7.88 14.75 24.27
N ASN A 106 -8.50 13.92 23.40
CA ASN A 106 -8.16 12.52 23.25
C ASN A 106 -8.52 11.98 21.86
N TYR A 107 -7.63 11.21 21.25
CA TYR A 107 -7.95 10.36 20.09
C TYR A 107 -8.53 9.03 20.58
N HIS A 108 -9.74 8.70 20.17
CA HIS A 108 -10.33 7.38 20.42
C HIS A 108 -9.90 6.34 19.41
N LEU A 109 -9.58 6.78 18.18
CA LEU A 109 -9.10 5.94 17.08
C LEU A 109 -8.29 6.82 16.12
N GLN A 110 -7.14 6.34 15.66
CA GLN A 110 -6.28 7.05 14.74
C GLN A 110 -5.71 6.04 13.73
N GLU A 111 -6.36 5.89 12.59
CA GLU A 111 -6.00 4.95 11.53
C GLU A 111 -5.63 5.63 10.20
N CYS A 112 -5.94 6.93 10.07
CA CYS A 112 -5.62 7.66 8.86
C CYS A 112 -4.13 7.96 8.81
N TYR A 113 -3.55 7.77 7.64
CA TYR A 113 -2.19 8.23 7.37
C TYR A 113 -2.20 9.72 7.04
N TRP A 114 -1.34 10.46 7.74
CA TRP A 114 -1.05 11.87 7.48
C TRP A 114 0.45 12.02 7.29
N GLY A 115 0.87 12.85 6.36
CA GLY A 115 2.27 13.08 6.10
C GLY A 115 2.62 13.03 4.62
N GLU A 116 3.90 12.95 4.35
CA GLU A 116 4.43 12.90 3.00
C GLU A 116 4.23 11.53 2.36
N PHE A 117 3.91 11.53 1.09
CA PHE A 117 3.88 10.33 0.26
C PHE A 117 4.65 10.57 -1.03
N SER A 118 5.21 9.50 -1.55
CA SER A 118 5.89 9.57 -2.84
C SER A 118 5.74 8.27 -3.63
N ARG A 119 5.89 8.38 -4.94
CA ARG A 119 5.94 7.25 -5.84
C ARG A 119 6.76 7.60 -7.07
N THR A 120 7.72 6.75 -7.39
CA THR A 120 8.47 6.83 -8.65
C THR A 120 8.29 5.54 -9.41
N ILE A 121 7.96 5.64 -10.69
CA ILE A 121 7.80 4.49 -11.60
C ILE A 121 8.49 4.77 -12.93
N ALA A 122 9.08 3.73 -13.51
CA ALA A 122 9.50 3.76 -14.91
C ALA A 122 8.25 3.58 -15.78
N LEU A 123 8.10 4.43 -16.80
CA LEU A 123 6.99 4.30 -17.74
C LEU A 123 7.25 3.10 -18.67
N PRO A 124 6.22 2.23 -18.90
CA PRO A 124 6.40 0.99 -19.68
C PRO A 124 6.64 1.23 -21.17
N VAL A 125 6.32 2.43 -21.64
CA VAL A 125 6.48 2.84 -23.04
C VAL A 125 7.10 4.23 -23.10
N PRO A 126 7.88 4.55 -24.16
CA PRO A 126 8.41 5.89 -24.34
C PRO A 126 7.27 6.87 -24.67
N VAL A 127 7.31 8.01 -24.03
CA VAL A 127 6.29 9.06 -24.15
C VAL A 127 6.91 10.39 -24.61
N LYS A 128 6.07 11.27 -25.11
CA LYS A 128 6.47 12.64 -25.42
C LYS A 128 6.39 13.47 -24.15
N GLU A 129 7.52 13.96 -23.68
CA GLU A 129 7.59 14.78 -22.47
C GLU A 129 6.98 16.18 -22.63
N ASP A 130 6.82 16.65 -23.87
CA ASP A 130 6.23 17.96 -24.20
C ASP A 130 4.68 17.91 -24.22
N GLU A 131 4.09 16.72 -24.25
CA GLU A 131 2.65 16.54 -24.39
C GLU A 131 2.08 15.77 -23.19
N ILE A 132 2.16 16.37 -21.99
CA ILE A 132 1.68 15.80 -20.73
C ILE A 132 0.48 16.59 -20.24
N GLU A 133 -0.59 15.90 -19.90
CA GLU A 133 -1.78 16.48 -19.28
C GLU A 133 -1.94 15.87 -17.87
N ALA A 134 -2.01 16.71 -16.84
CA ALA A 134 -2.28 16.28 -15.49
C ALA A 134 -3.53 16.99 -14.96
N VAL A 135 -4.49 16.22 -14.47
CA VAL A 135 -5.76 16.72 -13.93
C VAL A 135 -6.02 16.09 -12.57
N LEU A 136 -6.24 16.94 -11.56
CA LEU A 136 -6.73 16.53 -10.25
C LEU A 136 -8.22 16.85 -10.16
N LYS A 137 -9.05 15.83 -10.06
CA LYS A 137 -10.50 15.97 -9.94
C LYS A 137 -11.04 14.96 -8.95
N ASP A 138 -11.89 15.40 -8.04
CA ASP A 138 -12.57 14.57 -7.04
C ASP A 138 -11.59 13.66 -6.24
N GLY A 139 -10.39 14.17 -5.95
CA GLY A 139 -9.35 13.42 -5.24
C GLY A 139 -8.64 12.35 -6.08
N VAL A 140 -8.85 12.35 -7.40
CA VAL A 140 -8.15 11.46 -8.34
C VAL A 140 -7.24 12.28 -9.24
N LEU A 141 -5.95 12.02 -9.16
CA LEU A 141 -4.96 12.53 -10.09
C LEU A 141 -4.95 11.63 -11.34
N THR A 142 -5.14 12.22 -12.48
CA THR A 142 -5.03 11.55 -13.79
C THR A 142 -3.96 12.23 -14.60
N ILE A 143 -2.96 11.50 -15.06
CA ILE A 143 -1.87 11.98 -15.89
C ILE A 143 -1.92 11.24 -17.22
N GLY A 144 -2.02 11.97 -18.31
CA GLY A 144 -2.05 11.46 -19.68
C GLY A 144 -0.78 11.82 -20.42
N PHE A 145 -0.11 10.86 -20.99
CA PHE A 145 1.07 11.02 -21.82
C PHE A 145 0.77 10.60 -23.25
N THR A 146 1.17 11.38 -24.24
CA THR A 146 1.14 10.94 -25.63
C THR A 146 2.29 9.98 -25.90
N LYS A 147 1.98 8.78 -26.40
CA LYS A 147 3.01 7.77 -26.73
C LYS A 147 3.85 8.22 -27.92
N LEU A 148 5.15 7.99 -27.85
CA LEU A 148 5.98 8.07 -29.04
C LEU A 148 5.59 6.91 -29.98
N LYS A 149 5.23 7.25 -31.22
CA LYS A 149 5.00 6.21 -32.24
C LYS A 149 6.30 5.45 -32.44
N GLN A 150 6.34 4.20 -32.00
CA GLN A 150 7.38 3.29 -32.44
C GLN A 150 7.09 2.97 -33.91
N ASP A 151 7.99 3.41 -34.78
CA ASP A 151 7.92 3.02 -36.19
C ASP A 151 7.90 1.50 -36.31
N SER A 152 6.83 0.99 -36.90
CA SER A 152 6.65 -0.42 -37.15
C SER A 152 7.85 -0.98 -37.92
N VAL A 153 8.30 -2.17 -37.52
CA VAL A 153 9.40 -2.95 -38.07
C VAL A 153 9.56 -2.74 -39.57
N LYS A 154 10.64 -2.10 -40.01
CA LYS A 154 11.03 -2.07 -41.42
C LYS A 154 11.49 -3.48 -41.82
N LYS A 155 10.74 -4.15 -42.68
CA LYS A 155 11.20 -5.36 -43.36
C LYS A 155 12.46 -5.06 -44.17
N ILE A 156 13.59 -5.63 -43.78
CA ILE A 156 14.82 -5.56 -44.54
C ILE A 156 14.71 -6.63 -45.61
N GLN A 157 14.71 -6.23 -46.89
CA GLN A 157 14.85 -7.15 -48.00
C GLN A 157 16.34 -7.54 -48.13
N ILE A 158 16.61 -8.85 -48.02
CA ILE A 158 17.92 -9.42 -48.31
C ILE A 158 17.96 -9.62 -49.80
N LEU A 159 18.93 -8.99 -50.46
CA LEU A 159 19.23 -9.17 -51.89
C LEU A 159 20.07 -10.44 -52.10
#